data_d212367d5390e87d13dd5589cd23dd4e
#
_entry.id   d212367d5390e87d13dd5589cd23dd4e
#
_cell.length_a   1.000
_cell.length_b   1.000
_cell.length_c   1.000
_cell.angle_alpha   90.00
_cell.angle_beta   90.00
_cell.angle_gamma   90.00
#
_symmetry.space_group_name_H-M   'P 1'
#
loop_
_entity.id
_entity.type
_entity.pdbx_description
1 polymer ?
#
loop_
_entity_poly.entity_id
_entity_poly.type
_entity_poly.pdbx_seq_one_letter_code
_entity_poly.pdbx_strand_id
1 'polypeptide(L)'
;LVEMEVRDLLNEYEFPGDDTPIIRGSALMALENPASEWGDKIVELFEQIDAYIPEPERDVDKNFLMPVEDVFSITGRGTVATGRVERGILKVQDEVEIVGLAEEPRKVVVTGVEMFRKLLDQAQAGDNIGALIRGVQRIHGRSIRS
;
A
#
# COMPACT_ATOMS: atom_id res chain seq x y z
N LEU A 1 14.30 -3.81 -30.54
CA LEU A 1 14.28 -2.36 -30.36
C LEU A 1 13.61 -2.01 -29.03
N VAL A 2 12.31 -2.27 -28.83
CA VAL A 2 11.55 -1.94 -27.60
C VAL A 2 12.22 -2.49 -26.33
N GLU A 3 12.69 -3.73 -26.33
CA GLU A 3 13.37 -4.30 -25.18
C GLU A 3 14.68 -3.58 -24.84
N MET A 4 15.44 -3.15 -25.85
CA MET A 4 16.65 -2.36 -25.63
C MET A 4 16.30 -1.00 -25.00
N GLU A 5 15.27 -0.33 -25.53
CA GLU A 5 14.81 0.96 -25.01
C GLU A 5 14.32 0.84 -23.55
N VAL A 6 13.63 -0.28 -23.20
CA VAL A 6 13.19 -0.55 -21.81
C VAL A 6 14.40 -0.79 -20.90
N ARG A 7 15.42 -1.55 -21.36
CA ARG A 7 16.64 -1.79 -20.57
C ARG A 7 17.44 -0.49 -20.38
N ASP A 8 17.57 0.32 -21.42
CA ASP A 8 18.22 1.63 -21.32
C ASP A 8 17.50 2.54 -20.32
N LEU A 9 16.16 2.56 -20.36
CA LEU A 9 15.34 3.33 -19.41
C LEU A 9 15.49 2.83 -17.96
N LEU A 10 15.51 1.51 -17.73
CA LEU A 10 15.75 0.94 -16.42
C LEU A 10 17.12 1.36 -15.88
N ASN A 11 18.17 1.30 -16.71
CA ASN A 11 19.51 1.72 -16.33
C ASN A 11 19.58 3.23 -16.03
N GLU A 12 18.85 4.07 -16.77
CA GLU A 12 18.75 5.51 -16.50
C GLU A 12 18.15 5.81 -15.12
N TYR A 13 17.18 5.00 -14.66
CA TYR A 13 16.57 5.09 -13.34
C TYR A 13 17.27 4.25 -12.27
N GLU A 14 18.50 3.83 -12.50
CA GLU A 14 19.34 3.06 -11.57
C GLU A 14 18.76 1.68 -11.20
N PHE A 15 17.94 1.08 -12.06
CA PHE A 15 17.55 -0.32 -11.99
C PHE A 15 18.51 -1.19 -12.83
N PRO A 16 18.73 -2.47 -12.48
CA PRO A 16 19.61 -3.36 -13.24
C PRO A 16 18.95 -3.78 -14.56
N GLY A 17 18.91 -2.90 -15.55
CA GLY A 17 18.20 -3.10 -16.81
C GLY A 17 18.69 -4.31 -17.61
N ASP A 18 19.99 -4.61 -17.54
CA ASP A 18 20.58 -5.75 -18.26
C ASP A 18 20.19 -7.10 -17.61
N ASP A 19 20.02 -7.13 -16.28
CA ASP A 19 19.72 -8.35 -15.53
C ASP A 19 18.22 -8.53 -15.29
N THR A 20 17.40 -7.49 -15.49
CA THR A 20 15.96 -7.56 -15.27
C THR A 20 15.29 -8.53 -16.25
N PRO A 21 14.56 -9.55 -15.77
CA PRO A 21 13.81 -10.46 -16.63
C PRO A 21 12.74 -9.70 -17.43
N ILE A 22 12.68 -9.95 -18.74
CA ILE A 22 11.66 -9.37 -19.61
C ILE A 22 10.89 -10.51 -20.26
N ILE A 23 9.60 -10.59 -19.94
CA ILE A 23 8.68 -11.58 -20.49
C ILE A 23 7.90 -10.98 -21.64
N ARG A 24 8.00 -11.59 -22.82
CA ARG A 24 7.27 -11.16 -24.01
C ARG A 24 5.99 -11.96 -24.15
N GLY A 25 4.85 -11.28 -24.30
CA GLY A 25 3.56 -11.93 -24.41
C GLY A 25 2.50 -11.02 -25.04
N SER A 26 1.32 -11.59 -25.25
CA SER A 26 0.12 -10.87 -25.66
C SER A 26 -0.99 -11.11 -24.64
N ALA A 27 -1.30 -10.10 -23.85
CA ALA A 27 -2.36 -10.17 -22.84
C ALA A 27 -3.73 -10.42 -23.49
N LEU A 28 -4.00 -9.86 -24.68
CA LEU A 28 -5.23 -10.08 -25.42
C LEU A 28 -5.37 -11.55 -25.84
N MET A 29 -4.34 -12.12 -26.44
CA MET A 29 -4.38 -13.52 -26.88
C MET A 29 -4.46 -14.50 -25.71
N ALA A 30 -3.82 -14.16 -24.58
CA ALA A 30 -3.93 -14.95 -23.35
C ALA A 30 -5.36 -14.90 -22.77
N LEU A 31 -6.02 -13.74 -22.82
CA LEU A 31 -7.41 -13.60 -22.38
C LEU A 31 -8.39 -14.37 -23.26
N GLU A 32 -8.21 -14.32 -24.58
CA GLU A 32 -9.06 -15.05 -25.54
C GLU A 32 -8.88 -16.57 -25.45
N ASN A 33 -7.66 -17.03 -25.22
CA ASN A 33 -7.35 -18.45 -25.04
C ASN A 33 -6.30 -18.66 -23.94
N PRO A 34 -6.73 -18.80 -22.67
CA PRO A 34 -5.81 -19.02 -21.54
C PRO A 34 -4.97 -20.31 -21.63
N ALA A 35 -5.39 -21.28 -22.40
CA ALA A 35 -4.66 -22.55 -22.60
C ALA A 35 -3.65 -22.50 -23.76
N SER A 36 -3.38 -21.31 -24.31
CA SER A 36 -2.39 -21.08 -25.36
C SER A 36 -1.00 -20.79 -24.80
N GLU A 37 0.01 -20.76 -25.71
CA GLU A 37 1.36 -20.29 -25.38
C GLU A 37 1.37 -18.90 -24.73
N TRP A 38 0.38 -18.05 -25.04
CA TRP A 38 0.24 -16.71 -24.46
C TRP A 38 -0.22 -16.78 -23.00
N GLY A 39 -1.07 -17.76 -22.65
CA GLY A 39 -1.41 -18.05 -21.25
C GLY A 39 -0.20 -18.51 -20.45
N ASP A 40 0.64 -19.38 -21.04
CA ASP A 40 1.90 -19.84 -20.42
C ASP A 40 2.84 -18.67 -20.15
N LYS A 41 2.88 -17.66 -21.03
CA LYS A 41 3.66 -16.43 -20.82
C LYS A 41 3.16 -15.56 -19.64
N ILE A 42 1.87 -15.58 -19.35
CA ILE A 42 1.34 -14.93 -18.15
C ILE A 42 1.78 -15.67 -16.88
N VAL A 43 1.78 -17.01 -16.89
CA VAL A 43 2.28 -17.81 -15.77
C VAL A 43 3.77 -17.55 -15.56
N GLU A 44 4.59 -17.58 -16.63
CA GLU A 44 6.02 -17.26 -16.58
C GLU A 44 6.26 -15.86 -15.98
N LEU A 45 5.43 -14.86 -16.32
CA LEU A 45 5.53 -13.52 -15.74
C LEU A 45 5.35 -13.55 -14.22
N PHE A 46 4.33 -14.25 -13.70
CA PHE A 46 4.10 -14.38 -12.26
C PHE A 46 5.25 -15.12 -11.56
N GLU A 47 5.76 -16.20 -12.15
CA GLU A 47 6.92 -16.92 -11.63
C GLU A 47 8.16 -16.03 -11.54
N GLN A 48 8.40 -15.18 -12.55
CA GLN A 48 9.50 -14.23 -12.53
C GLN A 48 9.30 -13.10 -11.51
N ILE A 49 8.07 -12.62 -11.32
CA ILE A 49 7.77 -11.65 -10.26
C ILE A 49 8.11 -12.23 -8.88
N ASP A 50 7.67 -13.45 -8.61
CA ASP A 50 7.91 -14.11 -7.32
C ASP A 50 9.41 -14.43 -7.09
N ALA A 51 10.14 -14.76 -8.16
CA ALA A 51 11.56 -15.11 -8.07
C ALA A 51 12.51 -13.91 -8.03
N TYR A 52 12.17 -12.84 -8.76
CA TYR A 52 13.09 -11.72 -8.99
C TYR A 52 12.85 -10.54 -8.05
N ILE A 53 11.59 -10.24 -7.71
CA ILE A 53 11.27 -9.08 -6.86
C ILE A 53 11.46 -9.46 -5.39
N PRO A 54 12.42 -8.83 -4.66
CA PRO A 54 12.63 -9.13 -3.26
C PRO A 54 11.43 -8.67 -2.42
N GLU A 55 11.14 -9.42 -1.36
CA GLU A 55 10.15 -9.00 -0.38
C GLU A 55 10.61 -7.72 0.31
N PRO A 56 9.80 -6.64 0.35
CA PRO A 56 10.22 -5.39 0.96
C PRO A 56 10.39 -5.53 2.47
N GLU A 57 11.46 -4.96 3.01
CA GLU A 57 11.62 -4.84 4.45
C GLU A 57 10.54 -3.93 5.03
N ARG A 58 9.84 -4.40 6.06
CA ARG A 58 8.78 -3.66 6.72
C ARG A 58 9.28 -3.11 8.05
N ASP A 59 9.27 -1.82 8.21
CA ASP A 59 9.69 -1.09 9.43
C ASP A 59 8.66 -1.25 10.57
N VAL A 60 8.41 -2.45 11.05
CA VAL A 60 7.38 -2.76 12.06
C VAL A 60 7.79 -2.39 13.49
N ASP A 61 9.09 -2.31 13.77
CA ASP A 61 9.62 -2.03 15.12
C ASP A 61 9.70 -0.53 15.45
N LYS A 62 9.35 0.34 14.51
CA LYS A 62 9.30 1.79 14.70
C LYS A 62 7.91 2.23 15.19
N ASN A 63 7.84 3.42 15.77
CA ASN A 63 6.56 4.06 16.09
C ASN A 63 5.68 4.16 14.85
N PHE A 64 4.40 3.90 15.02
CA PHE A 64 3.42 3.96 13.93
C PHE A 64 3.40 5.34 13.26
N LEU A 65 3.32 5.33 11.94
CA LEU A 65 3.11 6.51 11.12
C LEU A 65 2.31 6.14 9.88
N MET A 66 1.25 6.89 9.60
CA MET A 66 0.44 6.77 8.41
C MET A 66 0.15 8.17 7.84
N PRO A 67 0.69 8.54 6.67
CA PRO A 67 0.22 9.70 5.92
C PRO A 67 -1.26 9.53 5.55
N VAL A 68 -2.05 10.58 5.78
CA VAL A 68 -3.49 10.56 5.45
C VAL A 68 -3.67 10.94 3.99
N GLU A 69 -4.25 10.04 3.21
CA GLU A 69 -4.53 10.23 1.79
C GLU A 69 -5.95 10.75 1.57
N ASP A 70 -6.94 10.17 2.28
CA ASP A 70 -8.33 10.59 2.20
C ASP A 70 -9.04 10.49 3.55
N VAL A 71 -10.13 11.25 3.71
CA VAL A 71 -10.92 11.31 4.93
C VAL A 71 -12.40 11.36 4.60
N PHE A 72 -13.16 10.43 5.15
CA PHE A 72 -14.61 10.44 5.04
C PHE A 72 -15.29 10.06 6.36
N SER A 73 -16.54 10.49 6.51
CA SER A 73 -17.34 10.22 7.72
C SER A 73 -18.40 9.16 7.45
N ILE A 74 -18.50 8.20 8.36
CA ILE A 74 -19.56 7.17 8.35
C ILE A 74 -20.56 7.54 9.43
N THR A 75 -21.82 7.78 9.04
CA THR A 75 -22.90 8.12 9.96
C THR A 75 -23.03 7.05 11.05
N GLY A 76 -22.98 7.47 12.32
CA GLY A 76 -23.09 6.59 13.48
C GLY A 76 -21.84 5.79 13.84
N ARG A 77 -20.75 5.83 13.01
CA ARG A 77 -19.51 5.12 13.28
C ARG A 77 -18.33 6.04 13.58
N GLY A 78 -18.23 7.18 12.92
CA GLY A 78 -17.15 8.15 13.10
C GLY A 78 -16.45 8.52 11.80
N THR A 79 -15.24 8.99 11.91
CA THR A 79 -14.42 9.42 10.78
C THR A 79 -13.42 8.34 10.42
N VAL A 80 -13.28 8.04 9.13
CA VAL A 80 -12.27 7.13 8.59
C VAL A 80 -11.18 7.95 7.93
N ALA A 81 -9.93 7.70 8.32
CA ALA A 81 -8.75 8.20 7.63
C ALA A 81 -8.12 7.04 6.87
N THR A 82 -7.91 7.19 5.58
CA THR A 82 -7.24 6.19 4.76
C THR A 82 -5.81 6.59 4.47
N GLY A 83 -4.96 5.60 4.28
CA GLY A 83 -3.58 5.79 3.91
C GLY A 83 -2.77 4.49 3.99
N ARG A 84 -1.54 4.55 3.48
CA ARG A 84 -0.60 3.46 3.64
C ARG A 84 0.17 3.64 4.96
N VAL A 85 0.25 2.58 5.73
CA VAL A 85 1.12 2.56 6.92
C VAL A 85 2.57 2.61 6.47
N GLU A 86 3.23 3.71 6.80
CA GLU A 86 4.64 3.95 6.43
C GLU A 86 5.58 3.12 7.29
N ARG A 87 5.31 3.05 8.60
CA ARG A 87 6.10 2.30 9.59
C ARG A 87 5.27 1.97 10.83
N GLY A 88 5.75 1.00 11.59
CA GLY A 88 5.15 0.58 12.85
C GLY A 88 3.95 -0.34 12.67
N ILE A 89 3.26 -0.57 13.78
CA ILE A 89 2.03 -1.35 13.88
C ILE A 89 0.95 -0.49 14.50
N LEU A 90 -0.26 -0.57 13.98
CA LEU A 90 -1.46 0.03 14.52
C LEU A 90 -2.43 -1.06 14.97
N LYS A 91 -2.89 -0.99 16.20
CA LYS A 91 -3.91 -1.90 16.74
C LYS A 91 -5.21 -1.16 17.01
N VAL A 92 -6.31 -1.91 16.97
CA VAL A 92 -7.59 -1.39 17.45
C VAL A 92 -7.47 -1.08 18.95
N GLN A 93 -7.98 0.08 19.36
CA GLN A 93 -7.88 0.74 20.68
C GLN A 93 -6.57 1.47 20.96
N ASP A 94 -5.62 1.52 20.04
CA ASP A 94 -4.44 2.36 20.20
C ASP A 94 -4.82 3.85 20.24
N GLU A 95 -4.14 4.61 21.11
CA GLU A 95 -4.14 6.07 21.10
C GLU A 95 -3.11 6.56 20.10
N VAL A 96 -3.54 7.41 19.19
CA VAL A 96 -2.70 8.01 18.15
C VAL A 96 -2.86 9.51 18.09
N GLU A 97 -1.88 10.21 17.52
CA GLU A 97 -1.93 11.64 17.32
C GLU A 97 -2.16 11.99 15.84
N ILE A 98 -3.11 12.88 15.59
CA ILE A 98 -3.27 13.52 14.29
C ILE A 98 -2.35 14.73 14.25
N VAL A 99 -1.42 14.73 13.30
CA VAL A 99 -0.41 15.80 13.16
C VAL A 99 -0.48 16.42 11.76
N GLY A 100 -0.07 17.67 11.63
CA GLY A 100 0.05 18.34 10.33
C GLY A 100 -0.37 19.80 10.38
N LEU A 101 -1.54 20.16 9.84
CA LEU A 101 -1.95 21.56 9.62
C LEU A 101 -2.40 22.30 10.90
N ALA A 102 -2.72 21.58 11.96
CA ALA A 102 -3.07 22.19 13.26
C ALA A 102 -1.79 22.51 14.05
N GLU A 103 -1.83 23.60 14.86
CA GLU A 103 -0.70 24.00 15.71
C GLU A 103 -0.39 22.95 16.78
N GLU A 104 -1.42 22.26 17.30
CA GLU A 104 -1.28 21.21 18.31
C GLU A 104 -1.71 19.83 17.77
N PRO A 105 -0.93 18.77 18.08
CA PRO A 105 -1.35 17.40 17.81
C PRO A 105 -2.64 17.06 18.55
N ARG A 106 -3.54 16.33 17.89
CA ARG A 106 -4.79 15.88 18.51
C ARG A 106 -4.74 14.39 18.79
N LYS A 107 -4.84 14.01 20.05
CA LYS A 107 -4.95 12.63 20.49
C LYS A 107 -6.34 12.06 20.22
N VAL A 108 -6.38 10.86 19.67
CA VAL A 108 -7.59 10.14 19.30
C VAL A 108 -7.40 8.64 19.48
N VAL A 109 -8.51 7.91 19.63
CA VAL A 109 -8.47 6.44 19.72
C VAL A 109 -8.95 5.83 18.42
N VAL A 110 -8.20 4.87 17.91
CA VAL A 110 -8.55 4.05 16.75
C VAL A 110 -9.57 2.99 17.19
N THR A 111 -10.79 3.06 16.70
CA THR A 111 -11.87 2.14 17.08
C THR A 111 -12.09 1.01 16.10
N GLY A 112 -11.38 1.01 14.98
CA GLY A 112 -11.41 -0.04 13.98
C GLY A 112 -10.33 0.17 12.92
N VAL A 113 -9.87 -0.92 12.35
CA VAL A 113 -8.96 -0.97 11.21
C VAL A 113 -9.60 -1.82 10.13
N GLU A 114 -9.62 -1.34 8.90
CA GLU A 114 -10.20 -2.04 7.76
C GLU A 114 -9.24 -2.06 6.57
N MET A 115 -9.14 -3.21 5.91
CA MET A 115 -8.42 -3.37 4.66
C MET A 115 -9.22 -4.30 3.73
N PHE A 116 -9.42 -3.90 2.46
CA PHE A 116 -10.20 -4.64 1.47
C PHE A 116 -11.60 -5.06 1.96
N ARG A 117 -12.30 -4.18 2.68
CA ARG A 117 -13.62 -4.40 3.31
C ARG A 117 -13.63 -5.50 4.38
N LYS A 118 -12.48 -5.84 4.94
CA LYS A 118 -12.34 -6.75 6.08
C LYS A 118 -11.85 -5.99 7.30
N LEU A 119 -12.48 -6.23 8.43
CA LEU A 119 -12.02 -5.71 9.71
C LEU A 119 -10.78 -6.49 10.15
N LEU A 120 -9.79 -5.78 10.65
CA LEU A 120 -8.54 -6.31 11.17
C LEU A 120 -8.37 -5.91 12.62
N ASP A 121 -7.66 -6.75 13.38
CA ASP A 121 -7.27 -6.42 14.77
C ASP A 121 -6.07 -5.46 14.78
N GLN A 122 -5.22 -5.55 13.76
CA GLN A 122 -4.05 -4.70 13.59
C GLN A 122 -3.67 -4.54 12.13
N ALA A 123 -2.88 -3.49 11.85
CA ALA A 123 -2.20 -3.26 10.57
C ALA A 123 -0.73 -2.93 10.81
N GLN A 124 0.10 -3.13 9.80
CA GLN A 124 1.55 -2.93 9.89
C GLN A 124 2.10 -2.18 8.68
N ALA A 125 3.35 -1.75 8.79
CA ALA A 125 4.07 -1.09 7.70
C ALA A 125 3.85 -1.78 6.34
N GLY A 126 3.50 -1.00 5.32
CA GLY A 126 3.17 -1.47 3.98
C GLY A 126 1.69 -1.72 3.71
N ASP A 127 0.84 -1.85 4.75
CA ASP A 127 -0.59 -2.06 4.58
C ASP A 127 -1.29 -0.75 4.19
N ASN A 128 -2.22 -0.81 3.23
CA ASN A 128 -3.11 0.30 2.90
C ASN A 128 -4.45 0.10 3.60
N ILE A 129 -4.78 0.98 4.53
CA ILE A 129 -5.88 0.79 5.47
C ILE A 129 -6.83 1.98 5.57
N GLY A 130 -8.02 1.73 6.12
CA GLY A 130 -8.90 2.72 6.71
C GLY A 130 -8.87 2.59 8.23
N ALA A 131 -8.41 3.64 8.92
CA ALA A 131 -8.44 3.74 10.37
C ALA A 131 -9.69 4.49 10.81
N LEU A 132 -10.58 3.81 11.54
CA LEU A 132 -11.79 4.40 12.10
C LEU A 132 -11.47 5.12 13.41
N ILE A 133 -11.78 6.41 13.47
CA ILE A 133 -11.43 7.30 14.58
C ILE A 133 -12.71 7.90 15.14
N ARG A 134 -12.86 7.85 16.45
CA ARG A 134 -14.02 8.41 17.15
C ARG A 134 -13.71 9.82 17.69
N GLY A 135 -14.74 10.67 17.73
CA GLY A 135 -14.63 12.00 18.37
C GLY A 135 -14.02 13.08 17.48
N VAL A 136 -13.81 12.80 16.21
CA VAL A 136 -13.32 13.77 15.22
C VAL A 136 -14.37 13.93 14.13
N GLN A 137 -14.92 15.15 13.97
CA GLN A 137 -15.87 15.45 12.89
C GLN A 137 -15.17 15.76 11.57
N ARG A 138 -13.92 16.24 11.63
CA ARG A 138 -13.13 16.58 10.45
C ARG A 138 -11.64 16.47 10.80
N ILE A 139 -10.89 15.72 10.02
CA ILE A 139 -9.45 15.61 10.16
C ILE A 139 -8.81 16.72 9.33
N HIS A 140 -8.12 17.66 10.00
CA HIS A 140 -7.30 18.69 9.37
C HIS A 140 -5.81 18.34 9.53
N GLY A 141 -5.44 17.08 9.37
CA GLY A 141 -4.09 16.57 9.53
C GLY A 141 -3.55 15.91 8.26
N ARG A 142 -2.23 15.84 8.17
CA ARG A 142 -1.52 15.16 7.07
C ARG A 142 -1.05 13.76 7.43
N SER A 143 -0.96 13.45 8.71
CA SER A 143 -0.48 12.15 9.18
C SER A 143 -1.09 11.76 10.52
N ILE A 144 -1.11 10.46 10.79
CA ILE A 144 -1.46 9.86 12.08
C ILE A 144 -0.23 9.11 12.56
N ARG A 145 0.13 9.30 13.84
CA ARG A 145 1.28 8.65 14.48
C ARG A 145 0.95 8.21 15.91
N SER A 146 1.67 7.25 16.42
CA SER A 146 1.75 6.89 17.85
C SER A 146 3.01 7.43 18.46
#